data_28e7cc7f11c1043cd4ebc18303377ad8
#
_entry.id   28e7cc7f11c1043cd4ebc18303377ad8
#
_cell.length_a   1.000
_cell.length_b   1.000
_cell.length_c   1.000
_cell.angle_alpha   90.00
_cell.angle_beta   90.00
_cell.angle_gamma   90.00
#
_symmetry.space_group_name_H-M   'P 1'
#
loop_
_entity.id
_entity.type
_entity.pdbx_description
1 polymer ?
#
loop_
_entity_poly.entity_id
_entity_poly.type
_entity_poly.pdbx_seq_one_letter_code
_entity_poly.pdbx_strand_id
1 'polypeptide(L)'
;MRAGTNHALSLVLPYGMNKTIRRAAVFTLLLVLSLLVRATWVQFYDGKALAEDKDNRRNAISLYAHPLGNIIVAGDAITGSAQTKGGDLRYKRTYKDGSLYAAVTGYSSQVYGATQLEGIYQDLLDGSDVQLKNPLDSLTNKRADPGDVVTTIDPAVQKAGFEALGDKKGAAVAIDPKTGKILGVVSTPSYDPTSISEGNGSLWEKLTKDPDKPLVNRALRQPLPPGSTFKLVVASAALESGLYDDVDAKTDSPNPYTLPNTHTPLKNESASAPCENASIRVALQYSCNNVFGKMAVDLGQDKVKAMAEKFGFNDTKQDVPVRAYTSVYPSDMDKSSTALTGIGQYDVTATPLQMAMVSAAIANDGELVSPHMVAQTSDADGDVLKNYDDDTESKRIVSSDTAQQLQSAMRTVIEQGTGTNARIPGVTVGGKTGTAQHGEKNSKTPYAWFTSFGKSDSTGKEVAVAVIVEQSDAARSEVSGNGLAAPVAKAMMRAALKN
;
A
#
# COMPACT_ATOMS: atom_id res chain seq x y z
N MET A 1 -9.06 -23.72 -97.41
CA MET A 1 -7.63 -23.53 -97.57
C MET A 1 -7.10 -22.52 -96.62
N ARG A 2 -6.35 -22.88 -95.64
CA ARG A 2 -5.20 -22.29 -94.91
C ARG A 2 -5.16 -22.97 -93.55
N ALA A 3 -4.10 -23.73 -93.39
CA ALA A 3 -3.73 -24.42 -92.19
C ALA A 3 -3.28 -23.43 -91.10
N GLY A 4 -3.83 -23.59 -89.92
CA GLY A 4 -3.40 -22.88 -88.71
C GLY A 4 -2.35 -23.73 -87.98
N THR A 5 -1.11 -23.26 -87.94
CA THR A 5 -0.02 -23.86 -87.20
C THR A 5 -0.20 -23.63 -85.69
N ASN A 6 -0.43 -24.72 -84.94
CA ASN A 6 -0.33 -24.77 -83.52
C ASN A 6 1.15 -24.69 -83.07
N HIS A 7 1.56 -23.59 -82.50
CA HIS A 7 2.83 -23.50 -81.75
C HIS A 7 2.62 -24.07 -80.36
N ALA A 8 2.96 -25.31 -80.12
CA ALA A 8 3.11 -25.88 -78.80
C ALA A 8 4.38 -25.27 -78.17
N LEU A 9 4.16 -24.47 -77.11
CA LEU A 9 5.24 -24.01 -76.22
C LEU A 9 5.79 -25.23 -75.47
N SER A 10 6.88 -25.84 -75.98
CA SER A 10 7.64 -26.87 -75.27
C SER A 10 8.40 -26.17 -74.13
N LEU A 11 7.97 -26.35 -72.88
CA LEU A 11 8.77 -26.07 -71.69
C LEU A 11 10.02 -26.97 -71.74
N VAL A 12 11.14 -26.42 -72.14
CA VAL A 12 12.44 -27.06 -72.02
C VAL A 12 12.80 -27.09 -70.55
N LEU A 13 12.57 -28.25 -69.92
CA LEU A 13 13.10 -28.50 -68.55
C LEU A 13 14.63 -28.62 -68.68
N PRO A 14 15.41 -27.82 -67.94
CA PRO A 14 16.87 -27.92 -68.04
C PRO A 14 17.36 -29.26 -67.50
N TYR A 15 18.32 -29.81 -68.28
CA TYR A 15 19.06 -31.03 -68.02
C TYR A 15 19.45 -31.25 -66.58
N GLY A 16 19.40 -32.49 -66.12
CA GLY A 16 19.53 -32.94 -64.73
C GLY A 16 20.65 -32.28 -63.96
N MET A 17 20.24 -31.47 -63.01
CA MET A 17 21.11 -30.82 -62.03
C MET A 17 21.95 -31.85 -61.28
N ASN A 18 23.28 -31.68 -61.31
CA ASN A 18 24.23 -32.53 -60.62
C ASN A 18 23.75 -32.88 -59.20
N LYS A 19 23.84 -34.16 -58.81
CA LYS A 19 23.38 -34.65 -57.52
C LYS A 19 23.88 -33.81 -56.37
N THR A 20 25.07 -33.25 -56.41
CA THR A 20 25.67 -32.38 -55.40
C THR A 20 24.98 -31.01 -55.33
N ILE A 21 24.69 -30.41 -56.50
CA ILE A 21 23.96 -29.11 -56.56
C ILE A 21 22.54 -29.30 -56.06
N ARG A 22 21.87 -30.38 -56.37
CA ARG A 22 20.54 -30.70 -55.89
C ARG A 22 20.50 -30.90 -54.35
N ARG A 23 21.50 -31.58 -53.77
CA ARG A 23 21.66 -31.74 -52.33
C ARG A 23 21.93 -30.40 -51.65
N ALA A 24 22.81 -29.57 -52.21
CA ALA A 24 23.08 -28.23 -51.71
C ALA A 24 21.82 -27.33 -51.75
N ALA A 25 21.08 -27.35 -52.87
CA ALA A 25 19.84 -26.59 -53.01
C ALA A 25 18.77 -27.04 -51.99
N VAL A 26 18.60 -28.36 -51.78
CA VAL A 26 17.66 -28.87 -50.75
C VAL A 26 18.12 -28.47 -49.35
N PHE A 27 19.42 -28.55 -49.05
CA PHE A 27 19.94 -28.12 -47.75
C PHE A 27 19.72 -26.62 -47.50
N THR A 28 19.99 -25.75 -48.48
CA THR A 28 19.74 -24.32 -48.41
C THR A 28 18.25 -24.03 -48.24
N LEU A 29 17.39 -24.74 -48.97
CA LEU A 29 15.93 -24.59 -48.82
C LEU A 29 15.46 -24.97 -47.41
N LEU A 30 15.98 -26.04 -46.82
CA LEU A 30 15.68 -26.45 -45.46
C LEU A 30 16.16 -25.42 -44.42
N LEU A 31 17.35 -24.82 -44.63
CA LEU A 31 17.84 -23.74 -43.78
C LEU A 31 16.94 -22.50 -43.84
N VAL A 32 16.57 -22.09 -45.08
CA VAL A 32 15.65 -20.94 -45.26
C VAL A 32 14.29 -21.23 -44.61
N LEU A 33 13.76 -22.44 -44.80
CA LEU A 33 12.49 -22.85 -44.19
C LEU A 33 12.58 -22.84 -42.64
N SER A 34 13.67 -23.35 -42.09
CA SER A 34 13.93 -23.32 -40.64
C SER A 34 14.02 -21.90 -40.13
N LEU A 35 14.69 -20.99 -40.82
CA LEU A 35 14.75 -19.57 -40.45
C LEU A 35 13.39 -18.91 -40.53
N LEU A 36 12.57 -19.19 -41.54
CA LEU A 36 11.20 -18.67 -41.65
C LEU A 36 10.32 -19.19 -40.53
N VAL A 37 10.38 -20.49 -40.22
CA VAL A 37 9.66 -21.07 -39.07
C VAL A 37 10.08 -20.40 -37.77
N ARG A 38 11.38 -20.20 -37.52
CA ARG A 38 11.89 -19.53 -36.33
C ARG A 38 11.47 -18.05 -36.29
N ALA A 39 11.56 -17.35 -37.41
CA ALA A 39 11.13 -15.97 -37.51
C ALA A 39 9.63 -15.80 -37.18
N THR A 40 8.79 -16.70 -37.76
CA THR A 40 7.34 -16.72 -37.48
C THR A 40 7.08 -17.06 -36.03
N TRP A 41 7.81 -18.03 -35.45
CA TRP A 41 7.69 -18.36 -34.02
C TRP A 41 8.02 -17.17 -33.14
N VAL A 42 9.15 -16.49 -33.33
CA VAL A 42 9.56 -15.31 -32.61
C VAL A 42 8.51 -14.21 -32.73
N GLN A 43 7.97 -13.99 -33.92
CA GLN A 43 6.98 -12.93 -34.15
C GLN A 43 5.63 -13.22 -33.49
N PHE A 44 5.19 -14.51 -33.50
CA PHE A 44 3.87 -14.88 -32.98
C PHE A 44 3.85 -15.20 -31.47
N TYR A 45 4.89 -15.90 -30.98
CA TYR A 45 4.93 -16.35 -29.58
C TYR A 45 5.85 -15.54 -28.71
N ASP A 46 7.02 -15.16 -29.17
CA ASP A 46 8.00 -14.41 -28.38
C ASP A 46 7.87 -12.89 -28.58
N GLY A 47 7.18 -12.45 -29.64
CA GLY A 47 7.15 -11.05 -30.08
C GLY A 47 6.59 -10.11 -29.01
N LYS A 48 5.52 -10.52 -28.30
CA LYS A 48 4.94 -9.73 -27.22
C LYS A 48 5.89 -9.68 -26.01
N ALA A 49 6.44 -10.81 -25.61
CA ALA A 49 7.38 -10.87 -24.49
C ALA A 49 8.66 -10.05 -24.77
N LEU A 50 9.19 -10.09 -25.99
CA LEU A 50 10.35 -9.30 -26.42
C LEU A 50 10.02 -7.79 -26.55
N ALA A 51 8.80 -7.46 -26.95
CA ALA A 51 8.35 -6.07 -27.02
C ALA A 51 8.15 -5.47 -25.61
N GLU A 52 7.67 -6.27 -24.66
CA GLU A 52 7.42 -5.88 -23.26
C GLU A 52 8.67 -6.09 -22.36
N ASP A 53 9.77 -6.57 -22.90
CA ASP A 53 11.01 -6.77 -22.16
C ASP A 53 11.51 -5.44 -21.57
N LYS A 54 11.81 -5.45 -20.28
CA LYS A 54 12.29 -4.27 -19.53
C LYS A 54 13.61 -3.73 -20.06
N ASP A 55 14.42 -4.60 -20.67
CA ASP A 55 15.72 -4.24 -21.26
C ASP A 55 15.58 -3.75 -22.72
N ASN A 56 14.36 -3.71 -23.26
CA ASN A 56 14.10 -3.22 -24.60
C ASN A 56 14.18 -1.69 -24.66
N ARG A 57 15.34 -1.16 -24.98
CA ARG A 57 15.60 0.29 -25.09
C ARG A 57 14.61 1.03 -26.00
N ARG A 58 13.99 0.35 -26.99
CA ARG A 58 12.97 0.95 -27.85
C ARG A 58 11.75 1.41 -27.05
N ASN A 59 11.40 0.68 -25.99
CA ASN A 59 10.28 1.05 -25.12
C ASN A 59 10.59 2.37 -24.39
N ALA A 60 11.80 2.49 -23.82
CA ALA A 60 12.23 3.73 -23.18
C ALA A 60 12.28 4.90 -24.17
N ILE A 61 12.83 4.71 -25.39
CA ILE A 61 12.87 5.76 -26.43
C ILE A 61 11.44 6.19 -26.79
N SER A 62 10.53 5.23 -26.95
CA SER A 62 9.13 5.51 -27.29
C SER A 62 8.39 6.21 -26.14
N LEU A 63 8.62 5.78 -24.90
CA LEU A 63 8.00 6.34 -23.68
C LEU A 63 8.41 7.83 -23.49
N TYR A 64 9.69 8.14 -23.66
CA TYR A 64 10.23 9.48 -23.45
C TYR A 64 10.39 10.31 -24.73
N ALA A 65 9.70 9.93 -25.82
CA ALA A 65 9.67 10.71 -27.07
C ALA A 65 8.82 11.98 -26.95
N HIS A 66 7.83 11.98 -26.06
CA HIS A 66 6.87 13.05 -25.78
C HIS A 66 6.81 13.35 -24.28
N PRO A 67 6.29 14.52 -23.86
CA PRO A 67 5.96 14.76 -22.46
C PRO A 67 4.98 13.68 -21.96
N LEU A 68 5.13 13.25 -20.73
CA LEU A 68 4.17 12.38 -20.05
C LEU A 68 3.07 13.21 -19.40
N GLY A 69 1.90 12.64 -19.23
CA GLY A 69 0.82 13.18 -18.42
C GLY A 69 1.22 13.32 -16.95
N ASN A 70 0.40 13.91 -16.12
CA ASN A 70 0.76 14.33 -14.78
C ASN A 70 0.04 13.53 -13.69
N ILE A 71 0.69 13.42 -12.53
CA ILE A 71 0.04 13.06 -11.28
C ILE A 71 -0.30 14.37 -10.57
N ILE A 72 -1.57 14.53 -10.21
CA ILE A 72 -2.15 15.78 -9.70
C ILE A 72 -2.55 15.60 -8.25
N VAL A 73 -2.17 16.53 -7.40
CA VAL A 73 -2.55 16.62 -5.98
C VAL A 73 -3.24 17.95 -5.74
N ALA A 74 -4.51 17.92 -5.34
CA ALA A 74 -5.32 19.12 -5.06
C ALA A 74 -5.29 20.18 -6.17
N GLY A 75 -5.31 19.73 -7.43
CA GLY A 75 -5.27 20.58 -8.63
C GLY A 75 -3.87 20.98 -9.11
N ASP A 76 -2.82 20.71 -8.34
CA ASP A 76 -1.43 20.99 -8.70
C ASP A 76 -0.76 19.76 -9.31
N ALA A 77 -0.14 19.89 -10.48
CA ALA A 77 0.72 18.85 -11.05
C ALA A 77 2.01 18.72 -10.22
N ILE A 78 2.18 17.55 -9.55
CA ILE A 78 3.37 17.23 -8.77
C ILE A 78 4.43 16.49 -9.57
N THR A 79 4.08 16.09 -10.79
CA THR A 79 5.01 15.53 -11.77
C THR A 79 4.98 16.35 -13.05
N GLY A 80 6.01 16.22 -13.86
CA GLY A 80 6.11 16.93 -15.13
C GLY A 80 7.14 16.28 -16.04
N SER A 81 7.39 16.92 -17.19
CA SER A 81 8.40 16.49 -18.16
C SER A 81 9.28 17.66 -18.57
N ALA A 82 10.59 17.44 -18.65
CA ALA A 82 11.55 18.42 -19.13
C ALA A 82 12.35 17.84 -20.32
N GLN A 83 12.68 18.70 -21.30
CA GLN A 83 13.52 18.28 -22.42
C GLN A 83 14.93 17.97 -21.95
N THR A 84 15.50 16.90 -22.50
CA THR A 84 16.90 16.54 -22.29
C THR A 84 17.83 17.34 -23.23
N LYS A 85 19.07 17.54 -22.82
CA LYS A 85 20.08 18.27 -23.62
C LYS A 85 20.79 17.37 -24.65
N GLY A 86 20.09 16.40 -25.25
CA GLY A 86 20.63 15.49 -26.26
C GLY A 86 20.48 14.03 -25.87
N GLY A 87 20.78 13.10 -26.80
CA GLY A 87 20.58 11.69 -26.68
C GLY A 87 19.30 11.19 -27.34
N ASP A 88 19.02 9.88 -27.23
CA ASP A 88 17.87 9.24 -27.88
C ASP A 88 16.54 9.52 -27.14
N LEU A 89 16.62 9.97 -25.89
CA LEU A 89 15.49 10.23 -25.02
C LEU A 89 15.24 11.74 -24.99
N ARG A 90 14.14 12.18 -25.57
CA ARG A 90 13.84 13.62 -25.73
C ARG A 90 13.40 14.29 -24.46
N TYR A 91 12.71 13.56 -23.58
CA TYR A 91 12.16 14.08 -22.32
C TYR A 91 12.64 13.23 -21.15
N LYS A 92 12.66 13.84 -19.98
CA LYS A 92 12.85 13.18 -18.69
C LYS A 92 11.72 13.56 -17.73
N ARG A 93 11.37 12.67 -16.84
CA ARG A 93 10.38 12.92 -15.80
C ARG A 93 10.94 13.87 -14.74
N THR A 94 10.12 14.78 -14.24
CA THR A 94 10.45 15.72 -13.16
C THR A 94 9.43 15.64 -12.06
N TYR A 95 9.84 15.99 -10.83
CA TYR A 95 9.00 15.91 -9.63
C TYR A 95 9.10 17.22 -8.84
N LYS A 96 7.93 17.77 -8.46
CA LYS A 96 7.81 18.87 -7.52
C LYS A 96 7.74 18.26 -6.12
N ASP A 97 8.59 18.72 -5.19
CA ASP A 97 8.68 18.18 -3.84
C ASP A 97 8.82 16.64 -3.81
N GLY A 98 9.73 16.11 -4.66
CA GLY A 98 9.84 14.68 -4.96
C GLY A 98 9.92 13.79 -3.73
N SER A 99 10.72 14.14 -2.72
CA SER A 99 10.84 13.35 -1.48
C SER A 99 9.55 13.31 -0.65
N LEU A 100 8.74 14.36 -0.71
CA LEU A 100 7.46 14.44 -0.01
C LEU A 100 6.44 13.45 -0.59
N TYR A 101 6.43 13.30 -1.92
CA TYR A 101 5.44 12.51 -2.64
C TYR A 101 5.95 11.17 -3.15
N ALA A 102 7.22 10.79 -2.92
CA ALA A 102 7.79 9.55 -3.43
C ALA A 102 7.01 8.29 -3.05
N ALA A 103 6.38 8.25 -1.86
CA ALA A 103 5.54 7.14 -1.44
C ALA A 103 4.21 7.05 -2.23
N VAL A 104 3.78 8.15 -2.86
CA VAL A 104 2.57 8.24 -3.72
C VAL A 104 2.95 8.04 -5.18
N THR A 105 3.82 8.89 -5.71
CA THR A 105 4.19 8.87 -7.13
C THR A 105 5.05 7.67 -7.51
N GLY A 106 5.98 7.28 -6.64
CA GLY A 106 7.11 6.45 -7.03
C GLY A 106 8.08 7.24 -7.89
N TYR A 107 8.71 6.56 -8.83
CA TYR A 107 9.56 7.13 -9.85
C TYR A 107 9.22 6.53 -11.22
N SER A 108 9.49 7.28 -12.29
CA SER A 108 9.56 6.81 -13.66
C SER A 108 10.95 7.11 -14.21
N SER A 109 11.71 6.07 -14.50
CA SER A 109 13.12 6.17 -14.90
C SER A 109 13.36 5.61 -16.28
N GLN A 110 14.20 6.29 -17.02
CA GLN A 110 14.67 5.86 -18.33
C GLN A 110 15.48 4.53 -18.30
N VAL A 111 15.93 4.12 -17.10
CA VAL A 111 16.83 2.97 -16.90
C VAL A 111 16.26 1.94 -15.93
N TYR A 112 15.58 2.41 -14.86
CA TYR A 112 15.19 1.55 -13.73
C TYR A 112 13.70 1.22 -13.69
N GLY A 113 12.95 1.53 -14.78
CA GLY A 113 11.51 1.32 -14.86
C GLY A 113 10.70 2.32 -14.04
N ALA A 114 9.49 1.93 -13.65
CA ALA A 114 8.57 2.77 -12.90
C ALA A 114 7.95 2.03 -11.72
N THR A 115 7.52 2.79 -10.69
CA THR A 115 6.91 2.24 -9.47
C THR A 115 5.72 3.07 -9.02
N GLN A 116 4.94 2.56 -8.07
CA GLN A 116 3.76 3.22 -7.49
C GLN A 116 2.80 3.72 -8.61
N LEU A 117 2.25 4.94 -8.49
CA LEU A 117 1.32 5.49 -9.49
C LEU A 117 1.96 5.68 -10.86
N GLU A 118 3.24 6.08 -10.93
CA GLU A 118 3.98 6.15 -12.20
C GLU A 118 4.02 4.80 -12.94
N GLY A 119 4.16 3.70 -12.21
CA GLY A 119 4.19 2.36 -12.79
C GLY A 119 2.81 1.82 -13.13
N ILE A 120 1.82 2.06 -12.28
CA ILE A 120 0.46 1.52 -12.44
C ILE A 120 -0.28 2.21 -13.59
N TYR A 121 -0.11 3.52 -13.72
CA TYR A 121 -0.75 4.34 -14.76
C TYR A 121 0.18 4.69 -15.91
N GLN A 122 1.26 3.91 -16.12
CA GLN A 122 2.25 4.21 -17.15
C GLN A 122 1.61 4.36 -18.54
N ASP A 123 0.69 3.47 -18.91
CA ASP A 123 0.03 3.49 -20.22
C ASP A 123 -0.86 4.72 -20.41
N LEU A 124 -1.53 5.18 -19.34
CA LEU A 124 -2.31 6.43 -19.36
C LEU A 124 -1.37 7.63 -19.49
N LEU A 125 -0.34 7.68 -18.64
CA LEU A 125 0.61 8.78 -18.59
C LEU A 125 1.47 8.91 -19.86
N ASP A 126 1.60 7.85 -20.67
CA ASP A 126 2.36 7.89 -21.93
C ASP A 126 1.47 7.97 -23.19
N GLY A 127 0.14 7.98 -23.03
CA GLY A 127 -0.82 8.04 -24.13
C GLY A 127 -1.00 6.72 -24.89
N SER A 128 -0.55 5.59 -24.32
CA SER A 128 -0.73 4.27 -24.94
C SER A 128 -2.01 3.56 -24.51
N ASP A 129 -2.67 4.04 -23.44
CA ASP A 129 -3.93 3.47 -22.93
C ASP A 129 -5.00 3.45 -24.01
N VAL A 130 -5.72 2.34 -24.07
CA VAL A 130 -6.80 2.14 -25.05
C VAL A 130 -7.98 3.09 -24.83
N GLN A 131 -8.19 3.57 -23.60
CA GLN A 131 -9.26 4.49 -23.25
C GLN A 131 -9.03 5.90 -23.84
N LEU A 132 -7.77 6.25 -24.12
CA LEU A 132 -7.39 7.52 -24.75
C LEU A 132 -7.52 7.50 -26.28
N LYS A 133 -7.63 6.30 -26.88
CA LYS A 133 -7.53 6.12 -28.33
C LYS A 133 -8.89 6.15 -29.01
N ASN A 134 -8.99 6.94 -30.07
CA ASN A 134 -10.10 6.79 -31.02
C ASN A 134 -10.05 5.42 -31.71
N PRO A 135 -11.19 4.83 -32.15
CA PRO A 135 -11.22 3.56 -32.84
C PRO A 135 -10.28 3.49 -34.07
N LEU A 136 -10.07 4.59 -34.76
CA LEU A 136 -9.15 4.69 -35.92
C LEU A 136 -7.68 4.72 -35.49
N ASP A 137 -7.34 5.38 -34.38
CA ASP A 137 -5.98 5.44 -33.83
C ASP A 137 -5.53 4.06 -33.32
N SER A 138 -6.47 3.27 -32.81
CA SER A 138 -6.23 1.88 -32.38
C SER A 138 -5.77 0.98 -33.54
N LEU A 139 -6.25 1.26 -34.78
CA LEU A 139 -5.83 0.52 -35.98
C LEU A 139 -4.46 0.94 -36.50
N THR A 140 -4.02 2.16 -36.19
CA THR A 140 -2.74 2.72 -36.71
C THR A 140 -1.60 2.64 -35.69
N ASN A 141 -1.86 2.12 -34.49
CA ASN A 141 -0.93 2.06 -33.35
C ASN A 141 -0.35 3.45 -32.99
N LYS A 142 -1.08 4.52 -33.30
CA LYS A 142 -0.74 5.89 -32.93
C LYS A 142 -1.00 6.10 -31.44
N ARG A 143 -0.09 6.74 -30.74
CA ARG A 143 -0.33 7.17 -29.35
C ARG A 143 -1.29 8.36 -29.34
N ALA A 144 -2.17 8.36 -28.35
CA ALA A 144 -2.98 9.52 -28.02
C ALA A 144 -2.17 10.55 -27.23
N ASP A 145 -2.75 11.72 -26.99
CA ASP A 145 -2.20 12.65 -26.01
C ASP A 145 -2.29 12.03 -24.61
N PRO A 146 -1.25 12.20 -23.77
CA PRO A 146 -1.19 11.59 -22.43
C PRO A 146 -2.32 12.08 -21.52
N GLY A 147 -2.87 11.15 -20.72
CA GLY A 147 -3.84 11.46 -19.69
C GLY A 147 -3.20 11.75 -18.33
N ASP A 148 -4.01 12.24 -17.39
CA ASP A 148 -3.59 12.63 -16.05
C ASP A 148 -4.22 11.74 -14.96
N VAL A 149 -3.54 11.63 -13.81
CA VAL A 149 -4.00 10.91 -12.62
C VAL A 149 -4.25 11.91 -11.49
N VAL A 150 -5.49 12.09 -11.08
CA VAL A 150 -5.88 12.97 -9.98
C VAL A 150 -5.96 12.14 -8.69
N THR A 151 -5.17 12.52 -7.69
CA THR A 151 -5.12 11.79 -6.42
C THR A 151 -6.11 12.35 -5.39
N THR A 152 -6.36 11.55 -4.34
CA THR A 152 -7.13 11.97 -3.15
C THR A 152 -6.25 12.61 -2.08
N ILE A 153 -4.94 12.69 -2.32
CA ILE A 153 -3.96 13.18 -1.34
C ILE A 153 -4.21 14.66 -1.03
N ASP A 154 -4.28 14.96 0.25
CA ASP A 154 -4.30 16.34 0.76
C ASP A 154 -2.86 16.80 1.03
N PRO A 155 -2.39 17.87 0.36
CA PRO A 155 -1.01 18.34 0.52
C PRO A 155 -0.66 18.76 1.95
N ALA A 156 -1.62 19.30 2.71
CA ALA A 156 -1.40 19.70 4.10
C ALA A 156 -1.24 18.48 5.01
N VAL A 157 -2.04 17.43 4.80
CA VAL A 157 -1.96 16.17 5.55
C VAL A 157 -0.67 15.42 5.23
N GLN A 158 -0.32 15.32 3.93
CA GLN A 158 0.90 14.68 3.47
C GLN A 158 2.14 15.36 4.06
N LYS A 159 2.20 16.70 3.97
CA LYS A 159 3.29 17.51 4.51
C LYS A 159 3.39 17.39 6.03
N ALA A 160 2.27 17.48 6.74
CA ALA A 160 2.25 17.38 8.20
C ALA A 160 2.78 16.03 8.69
N GLY A 161 2.41 14.93 8.01
CA GLY A 161 2.92 13.59 8.33
C GLY A 161 4.43 13.45 8.04
N PHE A 162 4.87 13.94 6.88
CA PHE A 162 6.27 13.88 6.45
C PHE A 162 7.19 14.67 7.40
N GLU A 163 6.83 15.91 7.73
CA GLU A 163 7.59 16.74 8.65
C GLU A 163 7.61 16.19 10.08
N ALA A 164 6.49 15.64 10.55
CA ALA A 164 6.40 15.06 11.90
C ALA A 164 7.17 13.75 12.05
N LEU A 165 7.26 12.92 11.01
CA LEU A 165 8.16 11.77 10.98
C LEU A 165 9.62 12.23 10.94
N GLY A 166 9.95 13.24 10.13
CA GLY A 166 11.32 13.76 10.00
C GLY A 166 12.31 12.64 9.66
N ASP A 167 13.39 12.56 10.45
CA ASP A 167 14.47 11.58 10.25
C ASP A 167 14.16 10.19 10.84
N LYS A 168 13.00 9.99 11.47
CA LYS A 168 12.61 8.69 12.00
C LYS A 168 12.34 7.72 10.87
N LYS A 169 12.75 6.48 11.02
CA LYS A 169 12.34 5.40 10.13
C LYS A 169 10.92 4.98 10.50
N GLY A 170 9.98 5.18 9.58
CA GLY A 170 8.59 4.90 9.87
C GLY A 170 7.64 5.17 8.71
N ALA A 171 6.35 5.12 9.00
CA ALA A 171 5.30 5.42 8.03
C ALA A 171 4.02 5.90 8.71
N ALA A 172 3.21 6.62 7.94
CA ALA A 172 1.89 7.07 8.36
C ALA A 172 0.89 7.02 7.20
N VAL A 173 -0.36 6.69 7.52
CA VAL A 173 -1.49 6.72 6.58
C VAL A 173 -2.65 7.47 7.22
N ALA A 174 -3.27 8.38 6.46
CA ALA A 174 -4.51 9.05 6.84
C ALA A 174 -5.62 8.72 5.84
N ILE A 175 -6.80 8.37 6.35
CA ILE A 175 -7.98 7.96 5.56
C ILE A 175 -9.18 8.79 6.03
N ASP A 176 -9.99 9.28 5.10
CA ASP A 176 -11.34 9.74 5.39
C ASP A 176 -12.23 8.51 5.62
N PRO A 177 -12.79 8.31 6.84
CA PRO A 177 -13.53 7.09 7.14
C PRO A 177 -14.83 6.93 6.34
N LYS A 178 -15.42 8.04 5.88
CA LYS A 178 -16.72 8.02 5.19
C LYS A 178 -16.61 7.75 3.70
N THR A 179 -15.49 8.17 3.10
CA THR A 179 -15.30 8.08 1.66
C THR A 179 -14.25 7.05 1.26
N GLY A 180 -13.41 6.58 2.19
CA GLY A 180 -12.27 5.72 1.90
C GLY A 180 -11.09 6.47 1.27
N LYS A 181 -11.19 7.78 1.02
CA LYS A 181 -10.11 8.58 0.45
C LYS A 181 -8.87 8.55 1.32
N ILE A 182 -7.75 8.15 0.75
CA ILE A 182 -6.45 8.25 1.40
C ILE A 182 -5.96 9.68 1.26
N LEU A 183 -5.89 10.40 2.37
CA LEU A 183 -5.50 11.82 2.43
C LEU A 183 -3.99 11.99 2.55
N GLY A 184 -3.26 10.95 2.96
CA GLY A 184 -1.81 10.99 3.05
C GLY A 184 -1.20 9.61 3.20
N VAL A 185 -0.06 9.41 2.52
CA VAL A 185 0.78 8.20 2.57
C VAL A 185 2.22 8.64 2.72
N VAL A 186 2.77 8.45 3.90
CA VAL A 186 4.13 8.88 4.24
C VAL A 186 4.99 7.67 4.56
N SER A 187 6.21 7.68 4.02
CA SER A 187 7.23 6.65 4.29
C SER A 187 8.60 7.32 4.41
N THR A 188 9.29 7.08 5.53
CA THR A 188 10.63 7.62 5.81
C THR A 188 11.60 6.50 6.20
N PRO A 189 12.92 6.62 5.86
CA PRO A 189 13.50 7.64 5.01
C PRO A 189 12.91 7.62 3.61
N SER A 190 12.89 8.78 2.96
CA SER A 190 12.40 8.95 1.59
C SER A 190 13.55 9.22 0.62
N TYR A 191 13.23 9.43 -0.65
CA TYR A 191 14.18 9.74 -1.72
C TYR A 191 13.58 10.75 -2.70
N ASP A 192 14.44 11.48 -3.41
CA ASP A 192 14.00 12.32 -4.53
C ASP A 192 14.03 11.52 -5.84
N PRO A 193 12.85 11.27 -6.47
CA PRO A 193 12.78 10.51 -7.70
C PRO A 193 13.42 11.20 -8.92
N THR A 194 13.65 12.52 -8.88
CA THR A 194 14.20 13.29 -10.00
C THR A 194 15.53 12.73 -10.51
N SER A 195 16.45 12.47 -9.59
CA SER A 195 17.78 11.93 -9.97
C SER A 195 17.72 10.48 -10.43
N ILE A 196 16.74 9.69 -9.98
CA ILE A 196 16.50 8.32 -10.46
C ILE A 196 15.98 8.37 -11.91
N SER A 197 15.11 9.32 -12.22
CA SER A 197 14.56 9.53 -13.56
C SER A 197 15.67 9.83 -14.58
N GLU A 198 16.72 10.50 -14.17
CA GLU A 198 17.88 10.82 -15.01
C GLU A 198 18.83 9.63 -15.22
N GLY A 199 18.56 8.48 -14.60
CA GLY A 199 19.41 7.29 -14.71
C GLY A 199 20.71 7.38 -13.91
N ASN A 200 20.73 8.14 -12.80
CA ASN A 200 21.91 8.28 -11.93
C ASN A 200 22.26 6.95 -11.25
N GLY A 201 23.23 6.21 -11.84
CA GLY A 201 23.63 4.88 -11.36
C GLY A 201 24.25 4.88 -9.97
N SER A 202 25.00 5.90 -9.58
CA SER A 202 25.63 5.98 -8.26
C SER A 202 24.57 6.21 -7.15
N LEU A 203 23.57 7.03 -7.41
CA LEU A 203 22.43 7.21 -6.50
C LEU A 203 21.60 5.93 -6.40
N TRP A 204 21.31 5.30 -7.53
CA TRP A 204 20.56 4.02 -7.56
C TRP A 204 21.25 2.95 -6.72
N GLU A 205 22.56 2.79 -6.88
CA GLU A 205 23.35 1.85 -6.09
C GLU A 205 23.29 2.18 -4.60
N LYS A 206 23.43 3.46 -4.24
CA LYS A 206 23.30 3.92 -2.85
C LYS A 206 21.93 3.59 -2.27
N LEU A 207 20.83 3.93 -2.96
CA LEU A 207 19.46 3.70 -2.48
C LEU A 207 19.11 2.22 -2.36
N THR A 208 19.57 1.38 -3.31
CA THR A 208 19.29 -0.07 -3.31
C THR A 208 20.08 -0.83 -2.27
N LYS A 209 21.29 -0.36 -1.91
CA LYS A 209 22.16 -0.96 -0.87
C LYS A 209 21.93 -0.37 0.52
N ASP A 210 21.12 0.68 0.63
CA ASP A 210 20.84 1.33 1.90
C ASP A 210 20.10 0.36 2.85
N PRO A 211 20.65 0.09 4.07
CA PRO A 211 20.00 -0.80 5.03
C PRO A 211 18.63 -0.29 5.49
N ASP A 212 18.41 1.02 5.41
CA ASP A 212 17.14 1.63 5.75
C ASP A 212 16.11 1.58 4.61
N LYS A 213 16.48 1.05 3.44
CA LYS A 213 15.59 0.75 2.31
C LYS A 213 14.63 1.91 1.95
N PRO A 214 15.13 3.10 1.58
CA PRO A 214 14.29 4.28 1.31
C PRO A 214 13.32 4.07 0.13
N LEU A 215 13.62 3.16 -0.79
CA LEU A 215 12.74 2.83 -1.92
C LEU A 215 11.47 2.04 -1.52
N VAL A 216 11.41 1.51 -0.29
CA VAL A 216 10.24 0.76 0.19
C VAL A 216 9.16 1.71 0.67
N ASN A 217 7.98 1.62 0.08
CA ASN A 217 6.78 2.25 0.64
C ASN A 217 6.32 1.49 1.90
N ARG A 218 6.79 1.92 3.07
CA ARG A 218 6.50 1.26 4.36
C ARG A 218 5.04 1.30 4.72
N ALA A 219 4.35 2.36 4.31
CA ALA A 219 2.94 2.55 4.60
C ALA A 219 2.06 1.42 4.03
N LEU A 220 2.44 0.90 2.87
CA LEU A 220 1.69 -0.11 2.13
C LEU A 220 2.40 -1.47 2.05
N ARG A 221 3.74 -1.51 2.11
CA ARG A 221 4.52 -2.69 1.70
C ARG A 221 5.36 -3.32 2.82
N GLN A 222 5.27 -2.83 4.06
CA GLN A 222 6.04 -3.37 5.18
C GLN A 222 5.12 -3.74 6.34
N PRO A 223 4.61 -4.98 6.38
CA PRO A 223 3.84 -5.47 7.52
C PRO A 223 4.78 -5.78 8.69
N LEU A 224 4.41 -5.29 9.86
CA LEU A 224 5.16 -5.47 11.11
C LEU A 224 4.20 -5.85 12.25
N PRO A 225 4.67 -6.46 13.34
CA PRO A 225 3.83 -6.74 14.48
C PRO A 225 3.11 -5.48 14.98
N PRO A 226 1.76 -5.46 15.00
CA PRO A 226 1.00 -4.27 15.39
C PRO A 226 1.00 -4.02 16.91
N GLY A 227 1.42 -5.00 17.70
CA GLY A 227 1.38 -4.93 19.16
C GLY A 227 -0.02 -4.57 19.67
N SER A 228 -0.09 -3.80 20.72
CA SER A 228 -1.34 -3.45 21.39
C SER A 228 -2.38 -2.71 20.56
N THR A 229 -2.07 -2.26 19.32
CA THR A 229 -3.09 -1.71 18.44
C THR A 229 -4.06 -2.78 17.92
N PHE A 230 -3.61 -4.04 17.83
CA PHE A 230 -4.45 -5.17 17.44
C PHE A 230 -5.54 -5.49 18.48
N LYS A 231 -5.41 -5.02 19.73
CA LYS A 231 -6.43 -5.14 20.77
C LYS A 231 -7.80 -4.59 20.37
N LEU A 232 -7.85 -3.65 19.42
CA LEU A 232 -9.10 -3.15 18.86
C LEU A 232 -9.86 -4.23 18.08
N VAL A 233 -9.14 -5.08 17.33
CA VAL A 233 -9.71 -6.21 16.60
C VAL A 233 -10.25 -7.26 17.57
N VAL A 234 -9.48 -7.55 18.63
CA VAL A 234 -9.89 -8.52 19.65
C VAL A 234 -11.10 -8.02 20.46
N ALA A 235 -11.12 -6.73 20.83
CA ALA A 235 -12.27 -6.12 21.49
C ALA A 235 -13.53 -6.16 20.59
N SER A 236 -13.37 -5.88 19.29
CA SER A 236 -14.45 -6.02 18.32
C SER A 236 -15.01 -7.44 18.27
N ALA A 237 -14.12 -8.44 18.25
CA ALA A 237 -14.53 -9.84 18.26
C ALA A 237 -15.27 -10.23 19.53
N ALA A 238 -14.83 -9.72 20.68
CA ALA A 238 -15.43 -10.00 21.99
C ALA A 238 -16.85 -9.44 22.10
N LEU A 239 -17.05 -8.19 21.71
CA LEU A 239 -18.37 -7.54 21.71
C LEU A 239 -19.32 -8.19 20.69
N GLU A 240 -18.89 -8.34 19.44
CA GLU A 240 -19.72 -8.94 18.38
C GLU A 240 -20.10 -10.40 18.61
N SER A 241 -19.28 -11.14 19.33
CA SER A 241 -19.60 -12.54 19.68
C SER A 241 -20.44 -12.68 20.96
N GLY A 242 -20.74 -11.58 21.66
CA GLY A 242 -21.43 -11.59 22.93
C GLY A 242 -20.63 -12.24 24.07
N LEU A 243 -19.27 -12.26 23.98
CA LEU A 243 -18.42 -12.68 25.08
C LEU A 243 -18.54 -11.69 26.26
N TYR A 244 -18.73 -10.42 25.93
CA TYR A 244 -19.07 -9.34 26.87
C TYR A 244 -20.19 -8.50 26.26
N ASP A 245 -21.15 -8.10 27.13
CA ASP A 245 -22.33 -7.32 26.70
C ASP A 245 -21.96 -5.88 26.33
N ASP A 246 -20.97 -5.31 27.03
CA ASP A 246 -20.49 -3.95 26.77
C ASP A 246 -19.01 -3.77 27.17
N VAL A 247 -18.43 -2.61 26.80
CA VAL A 247 -17.02 -2.28 27.08
C VAL A 247 -16.73 -2.06 28.57
N ASP A 248 -17.74 -1.88 29.40
CA ASP A 248 -17.61 -1.62 30.85
C ASP A 248 -17.85 -2.88 31.68
N ALA A 249 -18.32 -3.97 31.07
CA ALA A 249 -18.45 -5.27 31.69
C ALA A 249 -17.09 -5.77 32.21
N LYS A 250 -17.05 -6.16 33.49
CA LYS A 250 -15.83 -6.72 34.08
C LYS A 250 -15.49 -8.06 33.44
N THR A 251 -14.21 -8.26 33.20
CA THR A 251 -13.67 -9.54 32.76
C THR A 251 -13.24 -10.38 33.97
N ASP A 252 -12.97 -11.67 33.76
CA ASP A 252 -12.41 -12.58 34.76
C ASP A 252 -10.90 -12.84 34.51
N SER A 253 -10.16 -11.79 34.19
CA SER A 253 -8.78 -11.82 33.71
C SER A 253 -7.78 -11.60 34.88
N PRO A 254 -7.16 -12.64 35.42
CA PRO A 254 -6.22 -12.50 36.53
C PRO A 254 -4.97 -11.71 36.13
N ASN A 255 -4.33 -11.04 37.05
CA ASN A 255 -3.10 -10.27 36.82
C ASN A 255 -1.97 -10.80 37.75
N PRO A 256 -0.91 -11.48 37.22
CA PRO A 256 -0.71 -11.78 35.79
C PRO A 256 -1.57 -12.94 35.29
N TYR A 257 -1.84 -12.94 33.97
CA TYR A 257 -2.40 -14.11 33.29
C TYR A 257 -1.28 -15.08 32.89
N THR A 258 -1.34 -16.32 33.36
CA THR A 258 -0.37 -17.33 32.94
C THR A 258 -0.78 -17.90 31.58
N LEU A 259 0.14 -17.91 30.63
CA LEU A 259 -0.12 -18.46 29.29
C LEU A 259 -0.51 -19.94 29.41
N PRO A 260 -1.57 -20.40 28.72
CA PRO A 260 -2.05 -21.78 28.80
C PRO A 260 -0.95 -22.81 28.54
N ASN A 261 -0.98 -23.92 29.29
CA ASN A 261 0.00 -25.02 29.18
C ASN A 261 1.47 -24.59 29.43
N THR A 262 1.70 -23.47 30.08
CA THR A 262 3.04 -22.96 30.42
C THR A 262 3.08 -22.47 31.88
N HIS A 263 4.28 -22.10 32.34
CA HIS A 263 4.50 -21.34 33.58
C HIS A 263 4.84 -19.86 33.32
N THR A 264 4.66 -19.39 32.07
CA THR A 264 5.07 -18.04 31.67
C THR A 264 3.95 -17.07 31.98
N PRO A 265 4.16 -16.04 32.82
CA PRO A 265 3.18 -15.00 33.05
C PRO A 265 3.20 -13.97 31.92
N LEU A 266 2.04 -13.62 31.40
CA LEU A 266 1.85 -12.49 30.49
C LEU A 266 1.76 -11.21 31.32
N LYS A 267 2.86 -10.45 31.34
CA LYS A 267 2.99 -9.24 32.13
C LYS A 267 2.39 -8.02 31.43
N ASN A 268 1.84 -7.10 32.21
CA ASN A 268 1.48 -5.76 31.74
C ASN A 268 2.70 -4.84 31.73
N GLU A 269 2.69 -3.78 30.89
CA GLU A 269 3.77 -2.81 30.83
C GLU A 269 3.92 -2.04 32.14
N SER A 270 2.79 -1.64 32.76
CA SER A 270 2.78 -1.03 34.10
C SER A 270 2.24 -2.01 35.13
N ALA A 271 3.05 -2.30 36.14
CA ALA A 271 2.66 -3.15 37.24
C ALA A 271 1.56 -2.51 38.14
N SER A 272 1.45 -1.18 38.13
CA SER A 272 0.46 -0.43 38.93
C SER A 272 -0.87 -0.19 38.19
N ALA A 273 -0.97 -0.60 36.91
CA ALA A 273 -2.21 -0.47 36.16
C ALA A 273 -3.30 -1.38 36.74
N PRO A 274 -4.56 -0.91 36.84
CA PRO A 274 -5.67 -1.66 37.41
C PRO A 274 -6.20 -2.72 36.42
N CYS A 275 -5.33 -3.68 36.07
CA CYS A 275 -5.58 -4.64 35.00
C CYS A 275 -6.23 -5.96 35.49
N GLU A 276 -6.38 -6.16 36.80
CA GLU A 276 -7.03 -7.36 37.34
C GLU A 276 -8.54 -7.31 37.11
N ASN A 277 -9.06 -8.27 36.38
CA ASN A 277 -10.48 -8.35 36.00
C ASN A 277 -11.03 -7.04 35.38
N ALA A 278 -10.16 -6.32 34.70
CA ALA A 278 -10.50 -5.02 34.12
C ALA A 278 -11.51 -5.15 32.98
N SER A 279 -12.40 -4.18 32.83
CA SER A 279 -13.29 -4.06 31.69
C SER A 279 -12.50 -3.78 30.39
N ILE A 280 -13.12 -3.96 29.22
CA ILE A 280 -12.50 -3.67 27.92
C ILE A 280 -12.04 -2.20 27.89
N ARG A 281 -12.84 -1.25 28.38
CA ARG A 281 -12.49 0.19 28.46
C ARG A 281 -11.20 0.39 29.27
N VAL A 282 -11.15 -0.12 30.48
CA VAL A 282 -9.97 0.02 31.35
C VAL A 282 -8.76 -0.71 30.74
N ALA A 283 -9.00 -1.88 30.15
CA ALA A 283 -7.94 -2.67 29.51
C ALA A 283 -7.38 -1.98 28.25
N LEU A 284 -8.18 -1.24 27.47
CA LEU A 284 -7.70 -0.40 26.38
C LEU A 284 -6.96 0.84 26.92
N GLN A 285 -7.51 1.50 27.96
CA GLN A 285 -6.95 2.68 28.60
C GLN A 285 -5.51 2.47 29.07
N TYR A 286 -5.26 1.38 29.77
CA TYR A 286 -3.95 1.04 30.34
C TYR A 286 -3.17 0.01 29.52
N SER A 287 -3.74 -0.42 28.40
CA SER A 287 -3.13 -1.42 27.50
C SER A 287 -2.87 -2.78 28.18
N CYS A 288 -3.82 -3.29 28.99
CA CYS A 288 -3.70 -4.50 29.79
C CYS A 288 -3.50 -5.76 28.91
N ASN A 289 -2.35 -6.41 29.02
CA ASN A 289 -2.02 -7.62 28.25
C ASN A 289 -2.76 -8.86 28.77
N ASN A 290 -2.88 -9.00 30.10
CA ASN A 290 -3.58 -10.12 30.72
C ASN A 290 -5.03 -10.25 30.25
N VAL A 291 -5.74 -9.13 30.12
CA VAL A 291 -7.14 -9.10 29.67
C VAL A 291 -7.24 -9.57 28.23
N PHE A 292 -6.47 -8.98 27.31
CA PHE A 292 -6.57 -9.29 25.90
C PHE A 292 -5.97 -10.66 25.53
N GLY A 293 -4.93 -11.10 26.24
CA GLY A 293 -4.41 -12.46 26.09
C GLY A 293 -5.43 -13.51 26.48
N LYS A 294 -6.09 -13.35 27.65
CA LYS A 294 -7.16 -14.25 28.06
C LYS A 294 -8.37 -14.18 27.14
N MET A 295 -8.81 -12.98 26.78
CA MET A 295 -9.94 -12.75 25.88
C MET A 295 -9.75 -13.46 24.53
N ALA A 296 -8.56 -13.41 23.95
CA ALA A 296 -8.27 -14.13 22.71
C ALA A 296 -8.37 -15.65 22.86
N VAL A 297 -7.96 -16.19 24.02
CA VAL A 297 -8.11 -17.60 24.32
C VAL A 297 -9.58 -17.99 24.52
N ASP A 298 -10.36 -17.19 25.22
CA ASP A 298 -11.78 -17.42 25.48
C ASP A 298 -12.61 -17.35 24.18
N LEU A 299 -12.28 -16.44 23.29
CA LEU A 299 -12.84 -16.35 21.93
C LEU A 299 -12.46 -17.58 21.08
N GLY A 300 -11.24 -18.04 21.22
CA GLY A 300 -10.59 -18.98 20.31
C GLY A 300 -10.06 -18.31 19.06
N GLN A 301 -9.02 -18.91 18.47
CA GLN A 301 -8.33 -18.36 17.28
C GLN A 301 -9.27 -18.08 16.11
N ASP A 302 -10.30 -18.92 15.89
CA ASP A 302 -11.16 -18.82 14.70
C ASP A 302 -12.05 -17.58 14.74
N LYS A 303 -12.60 -17.21 15.92
CA LYS A 303 -13.40 -15.99 16.05
C LYS A 303 -12.55 -14.72 15.91
N VAL A 304 -11.34 -14.73 16.49
CA VAL A 304 -10.40 -13.60 16.33
C VAL A 304 -9.98 -13.49 14.87
N LYS A 305 -9.66 -14.62 14.20
CA LYS A 305 -9.32 -14.67 12.78
C LYS A 305 -10.45 -14.13 11.91
N ALA A 306 -11.67 -14.60 12.12
CA ALA A 306 -12.84 -14.16 11.35
C ALA A 306 -13.06 -12.63 11.49
N MET A 307 -12.85 -12.05 12.69
CA MET A 307 -12.93 -10.61 12.88
C MET A 307 -11.77 -9.89 12.22
N ALA A 308 -10.54 -10.41 12.31
CA ALA A 308 -9.39 -9.84 11.62
C ALA A 308 -9.61 -9.82 10.09
N GLU A 309 -10.14 -10.91 9.52
CA GLU A 309 -10.46 -11.02 8.09
C GLU A 309 -11.57 -10.04 7.66
N LYS A 310 -12.56 -9.80 8.51
CA LYS A 310 -13.56 -8.74 8.24
C LYS A 310 -12.89 -7.35 8.11
N PHE A 311 -11.90 -7.04 8.92
CA PHE A 311 -11.11 -5.80 8.85
C PHE A 311 -10.11 -5.77 7.67
N GLY A 312 -9.93 -6.87 6.94
CA GLY A 312 -9.03 -6.94 5.77
C GLY A 312 -7.70 -7.67 6.02
N PHE A 313 -7.46 -8.25 7.20
CA PHE A 313 -6.33 -9.17 7.38
C PHE A 313 -6.48 -10.39 6.48
N ASN A 314 -5.38 -10.98 6.07
CA ASN A 314 -5.30 -12.11 5.14
C ASN A 314 -5.83 -11.83 3.72
N ASP A 315 -6.21 -10.58 3.42
CA ASP A 315 -6.56 -10.18 2.06
C ASP A 315 -5.29 -9.99 1.20
N THR A 316 -5.19 -10.79 0.14
CA THR A 316 -4.06 -10.74 -0.82
C THR A 316 -4.29 -9.78 -1.97
N LYS A 317 -5.47 -9.14 -2.03
CA LYS A 317 -5.91 -8.29 -3.16
C LYS A 317 -6.22 -6.85 -2.75
N GLN A 318 -5.65 -6.37 -1.64
CA GLN A 318 -5.87 -5.01 -1.19
C GLN A 318 -5.11 -4.02 -2.08
N ASP A 319 -5.82 -3.40 -3.02
CA ASP A 319 -5.30 -2.43 -4.00
C ASP A 319 -5.84 -1.02 -3.72
N VAL A 320 -4.95 0.00 -3.69
CA VAL A 320 -5.31 1.39 -3.36
C VAL A 320 -4.83 2.49 -4.34
N PRO A 321 -4.54 2.34 -5.65
CA PRO A 321 -4.40 1.17 -6.52
C PRO A 321 -3.08 0.40 -6.35
N VAL A 322 -2.13 0.96 -5.62
CA VAL A 322 -0.88 0.27 -5.29
C VAL A 322 -1.22 -0.95 -4.43
N ARG A 323 -0.81 -2.14 -4.87
CA ARG A 323 -1.02 -3.37 -4.09
C ARG A 323 -0.36 -3.26 -2.72
N ALA A 324 -1.17 -3.26 -1.65
CA ALA A 324 -0.65 -3.37 -0.31
C ALA A 324 -0.12 -4.79 -0.02
N TYR A 325 0.85 -4.89 0.88
CA TYR A 325 1.31 -6.18 1.35
C TYR A 325 0.27 -6.77 2.32
N THR A 326 0.03 -8.07 2.22
CA THR A 326 -0.96 -8.75 3.06
C THR A 326 -0.61 -8.59 4.54
N SER A 327 -1.54 -8.05 5.31
CA SER A 327 -1.51 -8.09 6.76
C SER A 327 -2.02 -9.46 7.21
N VAL A 328 -1.33 -10.11 8.16
CA VAL A 328 -1.56 -11.52 8.45
C VAL A 328 -2.07 -11.70 9.87
N TYR A 329 -3.14 -12.47 10.03
CA TYR A 329 -3.49 -13.16 11.25
C TYR A 329 -3.26 -14.66 11.03
N PRO A 330 -2.43 -15.32 11.87
CA PRO A 330 -2.04 -16.72 11.67
C PRO A 330 -3.18 -17.73 11.93
N SER A 331 -2.95 -18.98 11.57
CA SER A 331 -3.83 -20.13 11.79
C SER A 331 -3.09 -21.23 12.53
N ASP A 332 -3.82 -22.26 12.94
CA ASP A 332 -3.29 -23.52 13.51
C ASP A 332 -2.41 -23.30 14.74
N MET A 333 -2.84 -22.40 15.61
CA MET A 333 -2.13 -22.02 16.83
C MET A 333 -2.61 -22.81 18.05
N ASP A 334 -1.71 -23.05 18.99
CA ASP A 334 -2.08 -23.46 20.33
C ASP A 334 -2.66 -22.29 21.15
N LYS A 335 -3.18 -22.59 22.33
CA LYS A 335 -3.78 -21.57 23.21
C LYS A 335 -2.78 -20.51 23.70
N SER A 336 -1.51 -20.85 23.88
CA SER A 336 -0.47 -19.90 24.27
C SER A 336 -0.17 -18.90 23.14
N SER A 337 -0.02 -19.39 21.94
CA SER A 337 0.17 -18.57 20.73
C SER A 337 -1.06 -17.71 20.46
N THR A 338 -2.28 -18.26 20.64
CA THR A 338 -3.55 -17.50 20.56
C THR A 338 -3.57 -16.35 21.57
N ALA A 339 -3.12 -16.57 22.81
CA ALA A 339 -3.04 -15.51 23.81
C ALA A 339 -2.09 -14.37 23.36
N LEU A 340 -0.96 -14.69 22.75
CA LEU A 340 0.00 -13.72 22.24
C LEU A 340 -0.55 -12.93 21.06
N THR A 341 -1.34 -13.55 20.17
CA THR A 341 -2.02 -12.82 19.11
C THR A 341 -3.02 -11.81 19.66
N GLY A 342 -3.63 -12.07 20.82
CA GLY A 342 -4.53 -11.14 21.50
C GLY A 342 -3.89 -9.79 21.86
N ILE A 343 -2.57 -9.73 21.89
CA ILE A 343 -1.80 -8.51 22.13
C ILE A 343 -1.00 -8.07 20.88
N GLY A 344 -1.34 -8.60 19.70
CA GLY A 344 -0.71 -8.26 18.43
C GLY A 344 0.76 -8.69 18.32
N GLN A 345 1.09 -9.80 18.95
CA GLN A 345 2.40 -10.47 18.94
C GLN A 345 2.30 -11.85 18.28
N TYR A 346 3.30 -12.68 18.45
CA TYR A 346 3.44 -13.90 17.70
C TYR A 346 3.60 -13.59 16.20
N ASP A 347 2.88 -14.23 15.30
CA ASP A 347 3.00 -14.03 13.85
C ASP A 347 1.93 -13.07 13.26
N VAL A 348 1.27 -12.27 14.11
CA VAL A 348 0.39 -11.19 13.63
C VAL A 348 1.23 -10.08 13.05
N THR A 349 0.95 -9.71 11.80
CA THR A 349 1.60 -8.57 11.13
C THR A 349 0.58 -7.67 10.46
N ALA A 350 0.83 -6.37 10.47
CA ALA A 350 -0.03 -5.37 9.85
C ALA A 350 0.77 -4.27 9.17
N THR A 351 0.26 -3.77 8.05
CA THR A 351 0.73 -2.52 7.46
C THR A 351 0.11 -1.32 8.16
N PRO A 352 0.70 -0.13 8.11
CA PRO A 352 0.06 1.10 8.56
C PRO A 352 -1.31 1.33 7.91
N LEU A 353 -1.47 1.05 6.62
CA LEU A 353 -2.77 1.09 5.94
C LEU A 353 -3.81 0.20 6.65
N GLN A 354 -3.47 -1.04 6.95
CA GLN A 354 -4.37 -1.96 7.64
C GLN A 354 -4.83 -1.43 9.00
N MET A 355 -3.93 -0.86 9.78
CA MET A 355 -4.30 -0.30 11.09
C MET A 355 -5.10 1.01 10.97
N ALA A 356 -4.88 1.79 9.92
CA ALA A 356 -5.73 2.95 9.59
C ALA A 356 -7.16 2.50 9.21
N MET A 357 -7.29 1.42 8.43
CA MET A 357 -8.59 0.82 8.08
C MET A 357 -9.36 0.34 9.32
N VAL A 358 -8.68 -0.26 10.30
CA VAL A 358 -9.32 -0.67 11.57
C VAL A 358 -9.92 0.55 12.29
N SER A 359 -9.15 1.63 12.42
CA SER A 359 -9.65 2.85 13.06
C SER A 359 -10.71 3.58 12.21
N ALA A 360 -10.61 3.53 10.88
CA ALA A 360 -11.59 4.11 9.97
C ALA A 360 -12.95 3.40 10.10
N ALA A 361 -12.96 2.07 10.12
CA ALA A 361 -14.20 1.30 10.29
C ALA A 361 -14.87 1.60 11.64
N ILE A 362 -14.09 1.66 12.73
CA ILE A 362 -14.62 2.00 14.05
C ILE A 362 -15.18 3.44 14.05
N ALA A 363 -14.46 4.40 13.47
CA ALA A 363 -14.89 5.80 13.38
C ALA A 363 -16.18 5.97 12.56
N ASN A 364 -16.37 5.17 11.52
CA ASN A 364 -17.51 5.18 10.61
C ASN A 364 -18.62 4.20 11.05
N ASP A 365 -18.93 4.18 12.35
CA ASP A 365 -20.02 3.37 12.92
C ASP A 365 -20.00 1.88 12.50
N GLY A 366 -18.82 1.35 12.32
CA GLY A 366 -18.59 -0.07 11.99
C GLY A 366 -18.60 -0.39 10.50
N GLU A 367 -18.64 0.60 9.63
CA GLU A 367 -18.53 0.42 8.18
C GLU A 367 -17.14 0.75 7.66
N LEU A 368 -16.53 -0.17 6.94
CA LEU A 368 -15.29 0.04 6.23
C LEU A 368 -15.58 0.37 4.76
N VAL A 369 -15.24 1.58 4.36
CA VAL A 369 -15.23 1.98 2.95
C VAL A 369 -13.87 1.62 2.36
N SER A 370 -13.86 1.03 1.16
CA SER A 370 -12.63 0.60 0.48
C SER A 370 -11.66 1.76 0.28
N PRO A 371 -10.42 1.67 0.80
CA PRO A 371 -9.47 2.78 0.70
C PRO A 371 -8.95 2.94 -0.73
N HIS A 372 -8.81 4.18 -1.18
CA HIS A 372 -8.25 4.53 -2.49
C HIS A 372 -7.47 5.85 -2.45
N MET A 373 -6.41 5.97 -3.26
CA MET A 373 -5.59 7.19 -3.34
C MET A 373 -5.69 7.91 -4.69
N VAL A 374 -6.50 7.40 -5.62
CA VAL A 374 -6.79 8.05 -6.90
C VAL A 374 -8.27 8.38 -6.92
N ALA A 375 -8.60 9.66 -7.14
CA ALA A 375 -9.98 10.13 -7.27
C ALA A 375 -10.50 9.86 -8.69
N GLN A 376 -9.72 10.23 -9.69
CA GLN A 376 -10.09 10.04 -11.09
C GLN A 376 -8.88 9.99 -12.01
N THR A 377 -9.09 9.46 -13.21
CA THR A 377 -8.21 9.64 -14.35
C THR A 377 -8.89 10.49 -15.41
N SER A 378 -8.14 11.29 -16.15
CA SER A 378 -8.65 12.15 -17.22
C SER A 378 -7.77 12.03 -18.47
N ASP A 379 -8.32 12.44 -19.61
CA ASP A 379 -7.56 12.66 -20.83
C ASP A 379 -6.81 14.00 -20.81
N ALA A 380 -6.17 14.36 -21.93
CA ALA A 380 -5.39 15.59 -22.08
C ALA A 380 -6.26 16.87 -22.04
N ASP A 381 -7.54 16.77 -22.39
CA ASP A 381 -8.50 17.88 -22.37
C ASP A 381 -9.14 18.07 -20.97
N GLY A 382 -8.88 17.13 -20.05
CA GLY A 382 -9.41 17.10 -18.69
C GLY A 382 -10.75 16.38 -18.57
N ASP A 383 -11.22 15.71 -19.62
CA ASP A 383 -12.42 14.91 -19.59
C ASP A 383 -12.18 13.63 -18.75
N VAL A 384 -13.10 13.34 -17.83
CA VAL A 384 -12.97 12.21 -16.90
C VAL A 384 -13.13 10.89 -17.65
N LEU A 385 -12.10 10.07 -17.61
CA LEU A 385 -12.11 8.70 -18.16
C LEU A 385 -12.68 7.69 -17.16
N LYS A 386 -12.26 7.81 -15.90
CA LYS A 386 -12.74 6.99 -14.80
C LYS A 386 -12.81 7.78 -13.51
N ASN A 387 -13.93 7.67 -12.79
CA ASN A 387 -14.11 8.22 -11.45
C ASN A 387 -14.10 7.06 -10.43
N TYR A 388 -13.11 7.04 -9.55
CA TYR A 388 -12.95 5.99 -8.54
C TYR A 388 -13.78 6.24 -7.28
N ASP A 389 -14.21 7.49 -7.04
CA ASP A 389 -15.10 7.82 -5.92
C ASP A 389 -16.48 7.13 -6.07
N ASP A 390 -16.92 6.87 -7.32
CA ASP A 390 -18.18 6.21 -7.61
C ASP A 390 -18.11 4.66 -7.49
N ASP A 391 -16.90 4.11 -7.50
CA ASP A 391 -16.63 2.66 -7.45
C ASP A 391 -16.30 2.17 -6.02
N THR A 392 -16.49 3.00 -4.98
CA THR A 392 -16.12 2.62 -3.60
C THR A 392 -17.15 1.64 -3.01
N GLU A 393 -16.64 0.50 -2.54
CA GLU A 393 -17.44 -0.48 -1.81
C GLU A 393 -17.43 -0.17 -0.31
N SER A 394 -18.57 -0.32 0.36
CA SER A 394 -18.70 -0.26 1.80
C SER A 394 -19.11 -1.61 2.36
N LYS A 395 -18.47 -2.02 3.45
CA LYS A 395 -18.76 -3.27 4.13
C LYS A 395 -18.91 -3.07 5.63
N ARG A 396 -20.01 -3.58 6.19
CA ARG A 396 -20.17 -3.59 7.66
C ARG A 396 -19.28 -4.65 8.29
N ILE A 397 -18.39 -4.18 9.17
CA ILE A 397 -17.41 -5.00 9.89
C ILE A 397 -17.96 -5.39 11.26
N VAL A 398 -18.49 -4.40 11.99
CA VAL A 398 -19.11 -4.56 13.30
C VAL A 398 -20.45 -3.80 13.32
N SER A 399 -21.29 -4.09 14.32
CA SER A 399 -22.52 -3.34 14.55
C SER A 399 -22.21 -1.88 14.92
N SER A 400 -23.15 -0.98 14.68
CA SER A 400 -23.04 0.43 15.05
C SER A 400 -22.86 0.59 16.58
N ASP A 401 -23.53 -0.24 17.36
CA ASP A 401 -23.42 -0.27 18.81
C ASP A 401 -21.99 -0.64 19.26
N THR A 402 -21.44 -1.74 18.74
CA THR A 402 -20.04 -2.12 18.99
C THR A 402 -19.06 -1.01 18.61
N ALA A 403 -19.26 -0.38 17.45
CA ALA A 403 -18.40 0.70 16.99
C ALA A 403 -18.43 1.91 17.95
N GLN A 404 -19.61 2.34 18.37
CA GLN A 404 -19.78 3.47 19.30
C GLN A 404 -19.20 3.18 20.68
N GLN A 405 -19.35 1.97 21.19
CA GLN A 405 -18.73 1.53 22.43
C GLN A 405 -17.20 1.57 22.32
N LEU A 406 -16.62 1.07 21.20
CA LEU A 406 -15.18 1.15 20.95
C LEU A 406 -14.69 2.57 20.77
N GLN A 407 -15.42 3.44 20.04
CA GLN A 407 -15.11 4.87 19.95
C GLN A 407 -15.02 5.50 21.33
N SER A 408 -16.00 5.23 22.21
CA SER A 408 -16.01 5.71 23.57
C SER A 408 -14.79 5.21 24.37
N ALA A 409 -14.45 3.93 24.28
CA ALA A 409 -13.29 3.37 24.95
C ALA A 409 -11.96 3.93 24.39
N MET A 410 -11.86 4.12 23.08
CA MET A 410 -10.69 4.73 22.43
C MET A 410 -10.50 6.20 22.84
N ARG A 411 -11.58 6.96 23.10
CA ARG A 411 -11.47 8.32 23.68
C ARG A 411 -10.88 8.28 25.06
N THR A 412 -11.27 7.34 25.92
CA THR A 412 -10.71 7.18 27.27
C THR A 412 -9.18 6.97 27.22
N VAL A 413 -8.66 6.25 26.21
CA VAL A 413 -7.20 6.09 25.99
C VAL A 413 -6.50 7.45 25.79
N ILE A 414 -7.15 8.37 25.07
CA ILE A 414 -6.60 9.70 24.80
C ILE A 414 -6.78 10.65 25.99
N GLU A 415 -7.95 10.62 26.60
CA GLU A 415 -8.28 11.56 27.67
C GLU A 415 -7.57 11.24 28.99
N GLN A 416 -7.44 9.96 29.34
CA GLN A 416 -7.00 9.52 30.66
C GLN A 416 -6.05 8.31 30.64
N GLY A 417 -5.61 7.88 29.44
CA GLY A 417 -4.83 6.66 29.26
C GLY A 417 -3.47 6.88 28.63
N THR A 418 -3.04 5.88 27.87
CA THR A 418 -1.71 5.80 27.27
C THR A 418 -1.52 6.67 26.02
N GLY A 419 -2.54 7.37 25.51
CA GLY A 419 -2.50 8.10 24.23
C GLY A 419 -2.56 9.63 24.35
N THR A 420 -2.23 10.21 25.48
CA THR A 420 -2.48 11.63 25.84
C THR A 420 -1.83 12.66 24.90
N ASN A 421 -0.72 12.32 24.23
CA ASN A 421 -0.03 13.22 23.30
C ASN A 421 -0.82 13.48 22.01
N ALA A 422 -1.85 12.66 21.71
CA ALA A 422 -2.72 12.85 20.56
C ALA A 422 -3.88 13.84 20.81
N ARG A 423 -4.05 14.39 22.01
CA ARG A 423 -5.13 15.35 22.31
C ARG A 423 -5.03 16.58 21.40
N ILE A 424 -6.17 16.98 20.85
CA ILE A 424 -6.32 18.18 19.99
C ILE A 424 -7.51 18.99 20.53
N PRO A 425 -7.33 20.26 20.91
CA PRO A 425 -8.44 21.12 21.33
C PRO A 425 -9.49 21.27 20.21
N GLY A 426 -10.78 21.12 20.52
CA GLY A 426 -11.89 21.21 19.56
C GLY A 426 -12.02 20.02 18.61
N VAL A 427 -11.38 18.90 18.96
CA VAL A 427 -11.46 17.63 18.22
C VAL A 427 -11.68 16.49 19.18
N THR A 428 -12.71 15.71 18.94
CA THR A 428 -12.91 14.43 19.60
C THR A 428 -11.93 13.41 19.02
N VAL A 429 -10.94 12.99 19.80
CA VAL A 429 -9.91 12.03 19.39
C VAL A 429 -10.07 10.71 20.12
N GLY A 430 -10.13 9.62 19.39
CA GLY A 430 -10.00 8.25 19.90
C GLY A 430 -8.74 7.58 19.35
N GLY A 431 -8.13 6.70 20.14
CA GLY A 431 -6.93 6.03 19.64
C GLY A 431 -6.47 4.86 20.50
N LYS A 432 -5.44 4.17 20.02
CA LYS A 432 -4.75 3.08 20.73
C LYS A 432 -3.26 3.13 20.46
N THR A 433 -2.49 3.14 21.51
CA THR A 433 -1.01 3.00 21.46
C THR A 433 -0.60 1.55 21.30
N GLY A 434 0.53 1.33 20.65
CA GLY A 434 1.19 0.03 20.58
C GLY A 434 2.70 0.18 20.80
N THR A 435 3.27 -0.78 21.50
CA THR A 435 4.71 -0.96 21.68
C THR A 435 4.98 -2.43 21.35
N ALA A 436 5.42 -2.68 20.10
CA ALA A 436 5.61 -4.05 19.62
C ALA A 436 7.06 -4.48 19.85
N GLN A 437 7.23 -5.48 20.72
CA GLN A 437 8.54 -6.06 21.01
C GLN A 437 9.01 -6.94 19.86
N HIS A 438 10.32 -6.92 19.57
CA HIS A 438 10.91 -7.75 18.53
C HIS A 438 12.40 -8.05 18.78
N GLY A 439 12.96 -8.93 17.94
CA GLY A 439 14.31 -9.44 18.10
C GLY A 439 14.36 -10.60 19.10
N GLU A 440 15.47 -11.34 19.10
CA GLU A 440 15.66 -12.44 20.01
C GLU A 440 15.61 -11.94 21.46
N LYS A 441 14.73 -12.54 22.29
CA LYS A 441 14.46 -12.14 23.68
C LYS A 441 14.13 -10.64 23.84
N ASN A 442 13.48 -10.04 22.83
CA ASN A 442 13.11 -8.62 22.80
C ASN A 442 14.32 -7.66 22.88
N SER A 443 15.45 -8.06 22.31
CA SER A 443 16.71 -7.29 22.39
C SER A 443 16.70 -5.99 21.61
N LYS A 444 15.87 -5.90 20.54
CA LYS A 444 15.81 -4.71 19.68
C LYS A 444 14.88 -3.64 20.26
N THR A 445 15.10 -2.40 19.87
CA THR A 445 14.20 -1.27 20.19
C THR A 445 12.81 -1.56 19.65
N PRO A 446 11.76 -1.48 20.48
CA PRO A 446 10.41 -1.83 20.04
C PRO A 446 9.89 -0.89 18.96
N TYR A 447 8.96 -1.36 18.13
CA TYR A 447 8.22 -0.52 17.21
C TYR A 447 7.18 0.29 17.99
N ALA A 448 7.13 1.59 17.73
CA ALA A 448 6.12 2.48 18.30
C ALA A 448 4.95 2.63 17.32
N TRP A 449 3.79 2.13 17.71
CA TRP A 449 2.55 2.20 16.93
C TRP A 449 1.53 3.14 17.56
N PHE A 450 0.77 3.80 16.72
CA PHE A 450 -0.43 4.52 17.12
C PHE A 450 -1.47 4.45 16.01
N THR A 451 -2.69 4.04 16.35
CA THR A 451 -3.84 4.10 15.44
C THR A 451 -4.95 4.89 16.09
N SER A 452 -5.63 5.72 15.32
CA SER A 452 -6.56 6.72 15.88
C SER A 452 -7.58 7.20 14.87
N PHE A 453 -8.59 7.84 15.37
CA PHE A 453 -9.48 8.70 14.60
C PHE A 453 -9.60 10.08 15.28
N GLY A 454 -9.93 11.09 14.50
CA GLY A 454 -10.29 12.42 14.95
C GLY A 454 -11.55 12.90 14.28
N LYS A 455 -12.42 13.58 15.03
CA LYS A 455 -13.64 14.23 14.56
C LYS A 455 -13.66 15.67 15.02
N SER A 456 -13.74 16.62 14.08
CA SER A 456 -13.87 18.03 14.39
C SER A 456 -15.21 18.33 15.04
N ASP A 457 -15.20 18.93 16.23
CA ASP A 457 -16.41 19.27 16.98
C ASP A 457 -17.23 20.37 16.27
N SER A 458 -16.57 21.20 15.44
CA SER A 458 -17.20 22.33 14.74
C SER A 458 -17.73 21.97 13.35
N THR A 459 -16.99 21.15 12.59
CA THR A 459 -17.32 20.84 11.19
C THR A 459 -17.90 19.44 10.99
N GLY A 460 -17.70 18.55 11.96
CA GLY A 460 -18.04 17.14 11.84
C GLY A 460 -17.14 16.35 10.87
N LYS A 461 -16.10 16.97 10.28
CA LYS A 461 -15.08 16.24 9.47
C LYS A 461 -14.40 15.18 10.30
N GLU A 462 -14.09 14.08 9.68
CA GLU A 462 -13.45 12.93 10.33
C GLU A 462 -12.20 12.49 9.57
N VAL A 463 -11.24 11.92 10.30
CA VAL A 463 -10.05 11.30 9.71
C VAL A 463 -9.57 10.16 10.62
N ALA A 464 -9.17 9.06 10.02
CA ALA A 464 -8.47 7.97 10.70
C ALA A 464 -7.00 7.99 10.32
N VAL A 465 -6.10 7.80 11.31
CA VAL A 465 -4.65 7.86 11.08
C VAL A 465 -3.97 6.72 11.82
N ALA A 466 -3.11 5.99 11.10
CA ALA A 466 -2.20 5.04 11.73
C ALA A 466 -0.74 5.39 11.42
N VAL A 467 0.09 5.24 12.44
CA VAL A 467 1.53 5.57 12.39
C VAL A 467 2.34 4.45 12.99
N ILE A 468 3.46 4.15 12.36
CA ILE A 468 4.55 3.35 12.92
C ILE A 468 5.85 4.13 12.91
N VAL A 469 6.60 4.05 14.01
CA VAL A 469 8.02 4.41 14.05
C VAL A 469 8.80 3.15 14.37
N GLU A 470 9.62 2.74 13.40
CA GLU A 470 10.44 1.52 13.50
C GLU A 470 11.75 1.78 14.23
N GLN A 471 12.32 2.96 13.99
CA GLN A 471 13.60 3.38 14.55
C GLN A 471 13.66 4.90 14.68
N SER A 472 14.30 5.36 15.73
CA SER A 472 14.58 6.78 16.01
C SER A 472 15.83 6.87 16.90
N ASP A 473 16.35 8.08 17.09
CA ASP A 473 17.47 8.36 18.00
C ASP A 473 17.03 8.42 19.48
N ALA A 474 15.74 8.21 19.77
CA ALA A 474 15.23 8.21 21.14
C ALA A 474 15.79 7.04 21.96
N ALA A 475 16.05 7.29 23.24
CA ALA A 475 16.43 6.24 24.18
C ALA A 475 15.32 5.17 24.25
N ARG A 476 15.69 3.89 24.41
CA ARG A 476 14.73 2.77 24.45
C ARG A 476 13.55 2.99 25.40
N SER A 477 13.80 3.63 26.55
CA SER A 477 12.77 3.96 27.54
C SER A 477 11.74 5.00 27.08
N GLU A 478 12.08 5.78 26.06
CA GLU A 478 11.22 6.82 25.47
C GLU A 478 10.44 6.33 24.27
N VAL A 479 10.84 5.16 23.72
CA VAL A 479 10.18 4.57 22.56
C VAL A 479 8.85 3.97 22.96
N SER A 480 7.79 4.70 22.65
CA SER A 480 6.41 4.26 22.88
C SER A 480 5.48 4.84 21.80
N GLY A 481 4.32 4.21 21.64
CA GLY A 481 3.29 4.73 20.74
C GLY A 481 2.88 6.16 21.07
N ASN A 482 2.79 6.51 22.38
CA ASN A 482 2.45 7.87 22.81
C ASN A 482 3.59 8.86 22.56
N GLY A 483 4.84 8.45 22.79
CA GLY A 483 6.01 9.33 22.67
C GLY A 483 6.33 9.68 21.22
N LEU A 484 6.36 8.69 20.33
CA LEU A 484 6.87 8.85 18.96
C LEU A 484 5.78 8.87 17.90
N ALA A 485 4.78 7.98 17.97
CA ALA A 485 3.79 7.83 16.90
C ALA A 485 2.58 8.76 17.07
N ALA A 486 2.09 8.98 18.29
CA ALA A 486 0.95 9.85 18.56
C ALA A 486 1.16 11.31 18.12
N PRO A 487 2.34 11.96 18.30
CA PRO A 487 2.59 13.30 17.76
C PRO A 487 2.47 13.38 16.23
N VAL A 488 2.90 12.36 15.50
CA VAL A 488 2.75 12.30 14.03
C VAL A 488 1.29 12.21 13.65
N ALA A 489 0.53 11.30 14.27
CA ALA A 489 -0.91 11.18 14.03
C ALA A 489 -1.66 12.48 14.37
N LYS A 490 -1.30 13.14 15.47
CA LYS A 490 -1.83 14.45 15.85
C LYS A 490 -1.59 15.52 14.79
N ALA A 491 -0.40 15.57 14.22
CA ALA A 491 -0.05 16.52 13.15
C ALA A 491 -0.93 16.32 11.92
N MET A 492 -1.06 15.06 11.47
CA MET A 492 -1.90 14.71 10.32
C MET A 492 -3.40 14.97 10.59
N MET A 493 -3.93 14.58 11.76
CA MET A 493 -5.32 14.86 12.14
C MET A 493 -5.59 16.36 12.18
N ARG A 494 -4.69 17.17 12.75
CA ARG A 494 -4.85 18.63 12.76
C ARG A 494 -4.87 19.23 11.37
N ALA A 495 -4.06 18.71 10.44
CA ALA A 495 -4.04 19.16 9.06
C ALA A 495 -5.36 18.80 8.34
N ALA A 496 -5.82 17.55 8.46
CA ALA A 496 -7.04 17.06 7.82
C ALA A 496 -8.32 17.76 8.34
N LEU A 497 -8.36 18.11 9.62
CA LEU A 497 -9.55 18.65 10.29
C LEU A 497 -9.60 20.18 10.34
N LYS A 498 -8.55 20.87 9.87
CA LYS A 498 -8.59 22.32 9.66
C LYS A 498 -9.47 22.63 8.45
N ASN A 499 -10.16 23.76 8.54
CA ASN A 499 -10.93 24.34 7.42
C ASN A 499 -10.03 25.12 6.50
#